data_ffa7d1a3fb0337855af204bb8d6cd5d9
#
_entry.id   ffa7d1a3fb0337855af204bb8d6cd5d9
#
_cell.length_a   1.000
_cell.length_b   1.000
_cell.length_c   1.000
_cell.angle_alpha   90.00
_cell.angle_beta   90.00
_cell.angle_gamma   90.00
#
_symmetry.space_group_name_H-M   'P 1'
#
loop_
_entity.id
_entity.type
_entity.pdbx_description
1 polymer ?
#
loop_
_entity_poly.entity_id
_entity_poly.type
_entity_poly.pdbx_seq_one_letter_code
_entity_poly.pdbx_strand_id
1 'polypeptide(L)'
;MKSYNFRQCSFELLEQTFGIEQTEQSITLDDWLKKAKKTTVSQGERRMIEHFQSLLTRNLLGWNEQELALNFIGPILSLVLFSTKKYNLFAERPLEATLKDINGEDVVLAGKPDSIVASGFRTPQVPFFSLSSLHRRSAATI
;
A
#
# COMPACT_ATOMS: atom_id res chain seq x y z
N MET A 1 -9.22 16.16 21.07
CA MET A 1 -9.04 14.95 20.23
C MET A 1 -7.80 15.17 19.39
N LYS A 2 -6.81 14.29 19.49
CA LYS A 2 -5.58 14.36 18.68
C LYS A 2 -5.88 13.93 17.25
N SER A 3 -5.20 14.53 16.27
CA SER A 3 -5.34 14.15 14.86
C SER A 3 -3.98 14.14 14.19
N TYR A 4 -3.70 13.11 13.40
CA TYR A 4 -2.46 12.98 12.64
C TYR A 4 -2.76 12.68 11.18
N ASN A 5 -1.99 13.30 10.28
CA ASN A 5 -1.98 12.93 8.88
C ASN A 5 -1.04 11.72 8.68
N PHE A 6 -1.33 10.84 7.74
CA PHE A 6 -0.48 9.67 7.42
C PHE A 6 1.00 10.04 7.18
N ARG A 7 1.26 11.24 6.62
CA ARG A 7 2.62 11.75 6.41
C ARG A 7 3.38 12.08 7.70
N GLN A 8 2.67 12.25 8.81
CA GLN A 8 3.23 12.53 10.13
C GLN A 8 3.47 11.25 10.94
N CYS A 9 2.89 10.13 10.49
CA CYS A 9 2.97 8.85 11.19
C CYS A 9 4.35 8.22 10.96
N SER A 10 5.35 8.62 11.76
CA SER A 10 6.59 7.85 11.87
C SER A 10 6.34 6.60 12.69
N PHE A 11 7.27 5.63 12.61
CA PHE A 11 7.19 4.42 13.41
C PHE A 11 7.17 4.74 14.91
N GLU A 12 8.01 5.66 15.36
CA GLU A 12 8.10 6.10 16.75
C GLU A 12 6.77 6.73 17.23
N LEU A 13 6.11 7.53 16.38
CA LEU A 13 4.81 8.09 16.71
C LEU A 13 3.75 7.01 16.86
N LEU A 14 3.74 6.02 15.97
CA LEU A 14 2.79 4.91 16.01
C LEU A 14 3.02 4.01 17.24
N GLU A 15 4.28 3.74 17.57
CA GLU A 15 4.67 2.99 18.78
C GLU A 15 4.21 3.73 20.04
N GLN A 16 4.55 5.01 20.19
CA GLN A 16 4.20 5.82 21.34
C GLN A 16 2.70 6.07 21.49
N THR A 17 1.98 6.19 20.38
CA THR A 17 0.56 6.52 20.41
C THR A 17 -0.32 5.29 20.52
N PHE A 18 0.00 4.21 19.82
CA PHE A 18 -0.86 3.03 19.69
C PHE A 18 -0.25 1.75 20.23
N GLY A 19 1.00 1.78 20.74
CA GLY A 19 1.70 0.59 21.22
C GLY A 19 2.00 -0.41 20.10
N ILE A 20 2.19 0.05 18.86
CA ILE A 20 2.53 -0.82 17.73
C ILE A 20 4.00 -1.22 17.87
N GLU A 21 4.27 -2.50 17.90
CA GLU A 21 5.61 -3.04 18.01
C GLU A 21 6.05 -3.68 16.70
N GLN A 22 7.33 -3.50 16.37
CA GLN A 22 7.93 -4.23 15.26
C GLN A 22 8.13 -5.69 15.65
N THR A 23 7.66 -6.62 14.83
CA THR A 23 7.92 -8.04 15.01
C THR A 23 8.94 -8.54 13.98
N GLU A 24 9.88 -9.34 14.42
CA GLU A 24 10.85 -10.01 13.54
C GLU A 24 10.22 -11.19 12.78
N GLN A 25 9.14 -11.77 13.31
CA GLN A 25 8.47 -12.92 12.72
C GLN A 25 6.94 -12.71 12.74
N SER A 26 6.31 -13.06 11.64
CA SER A 26 4.85 -13.07 11.53
C SER A 26 4.37 -14.41 10.97
N ILE A 27 3.74 -15.20 11.81
CA ILE A 27 3.17 -16.51 11.41
C ILE A 27 2.18 -16.31 10.25
N THR A 28 1.37 -15.25 10.31
CA THR A 28 0.39 -14.93 9.25
C THR A 28 1.08 -14.64 7.91
N LEU A 29 2.16 -13.86 7.93
CA LEU A 29 2.94 -13.56 6.73
C LEU A 29 3.64 -14.79 6.18
N ASP A 30 4.24 -15.61 7.05
CA ASP A 30 4.90 -16.85 6.68
C ASP A 30 3.93 -17.84 6.02
N ASP A 31 2.73 -17.99 6.56
CA ASP A 31 1.70 -18.86 6.01
C ASP A 31 1.16 -18.31 4.67
N TRP A 32 1.02 -17.00 4.55
CA TRP A 32 0.66 -16.36 3.28
C TRP A 32 1.74 -16.59 2.22
N LEU A 33 3.02 -16.41 2.54
CA LEU A 33 4.13 -16.67 1.64
C LEU A 33 4.24 -18.15 1.23
N LYS A 34 3.98 -19.09 2.15
CA LYS A 34 3.92 -20.53 1.83
C LYS A 34 2.79 -20.83 0.83
N LYS A 35 1.62 -20.21 1.01
CA LYS A 35 0.50 -20.33 0.06
C LYS A 35 0.84 -19.72 -1.28
N ALA A 36 1.45 -18.53 -1.30
CA ALA A 36 1.86 -17.84 -2.53
C ALA A 36 2.84 -18.68 -3.36
N LYS A 37 3.81 -19.35 -2.73
CA LYS A 37 4.75 -20.28 -3.42
C LYS A 37 4.08 -21.45 -4.12
N LYS A 38 2.88 -21.85 -3.71
CA LYS A 38 2.09 -22.93 -4.32
C LYS A 38 1.19 -22.43 -5.44
N THR A 39 1.06 -21.11 -5.61
CA THR A 39 0.22 -20.51 -6.64
C THR A 39 0.90 -20.66 -8.00
N THR A 40 0.18 -21.21 -8.96
CA THR A 40 0.66 -21.31 -10.34
C THR A 40 0.32 -20.05 -11.10
N VAL A 41 1.30 -19.47 -11.77
CA VAL A 41 1.12 -18.34 -12.69
C VAL A 41 0.91 -18.90 -14.09
N SER A 42 -0.13 -18.47 -14.78
CA SER A 42 -0.39 -18.87 -16.16
C SER A 42 0.73 -18.38 -17.10
N GLN A 43 0.87 -19.02 -18.26
CA GLN A 43 1.85 -18.58 -19.24
C GLN A 43 1.62 -17.16 -19.74
N GLY A 44 0.35 -16.74 -19.84
CA GLY A 44 -0.01 -15.37 -20.22
C GLY A 44 0.42 -14.35 -19.18
N GLU A 45 0.11 -14.59 -17.91
CA GLU A 45 0.53 -13.72 -16.80
C GLU A 45 2.06 -13.63 -16.70
N ARG A 46 2.77 -14.77 -16.85
CA ARG A 46 4.24 -14.80 -16.85
C ARG A 46 4.82 -13.88 -17.93
N ARG A 47 4.34 -13.99 -19.18
CA ARG A 47 4.79 -13.14 -20.28
C ARG A 47 4.56 -11.65 -20.02
N MET A 48 3.41 -11.31 -19.43
CA MET A 48 3.10 -9.91 -19.07
C MET A 48 4.03 -9.40 -17.97
N ILE A 49 4.28 -10.19 -16.93
CA ILE A 49 5.21 -9.84 -15.85
C ILE A 49 6.63 -9.63 -16.41
N GLU A 50 7.11 -10.54 -17.26
CA GLU A 50 8.41 -10.44 -17.91
C GLU A 50 8.52 -9.19 -18.79
N HIS A 51 7.44 -8.84 -19.51
CA HIS A 51 7.37 -7.61 -20.29
C HIS A 51 7.52 -6.36 -19.41
N PHE A 52 6.72 -6.26 -18.34
CA PHE A 52 6.79 -5.11 -17.42
C PHE A 52 8.13 -5.04 -16.69
N GLN A 53 8.70 -6.18 -16.30
CA GLN A 53 10.04 -6.23 -15.71
C GLN A 53 11.10 -5.70 -16.70
N SER A 54 11.01 -6.06 -17.97
CA SER A 54 11.91 -5.55 -19.01
C SER A 54 11.75 -4.04 -19.21
N LEU A 55 10.52 -3.51 -19.18
CA LEU A 55 10.26 -2.08 -19.23
C LEU A 55 10.86 -1.34 -18.03
N LEU A 56 10.66 -1.87 -16.82
CA LEU A 56 11.22 -1.30 -15.60
C LEU A 56 12.75 -1.27 -15.67
N THR A 57 13.39 -2.38 -16.03
CA THR A 57 14.86 -2.48 -16.09
C THR A 57 15.46 -1.44 -17.04
N ARG A 58 14.81 -1.18 -18.18
CA ARG A 58 15.31 -0.20 -19.16
C ARG A 58 15.11 1.26 -18.72
N ASN A 59 14.11 1.53 -17.93
CA ASN A 59 13.68 2.90 -17.65
C ASN A 59 13.81 3.31 -16.17
N LEU A 60 14.28 2.42 -15.30
CA LEU A 60 14.33 2.63 -13.84
C LEU A 60 14.99 3.93 -13.40
N LEU A 61 16.06 4.34 -14.11
CA LEU A 61 16.79 5.57 -13.81
C LEU A 61 16.21 6.81 -14.50
N GLY A 62 15.34 6.62 -15.49
CA GLY A 62 14.75 7.71 -16.28
C GLY A 62 13.33 8.08 -15.86
N TRP A 63 12.58 7.15 -15.32
CA TRP A 63 11.20 7.40 -14.91
C TRP A 63 11.11 8.22 -13.63
N ASN A 64 10.22 9.22 -13.64
CA ASN A 64 9.73 9.83 -12.42
C ASN A 64 8.67 8.92 -11.76
N GLU A 65 8.19 9.32 -10.57
CA GLU A 65 7.22 8.55 -9.80
C GLU A 65 5.92 8.28 -10.56
N GLN A 66 5.41 9.28 -11.29
CA GLN A 66 4.17 9.15 -12.04
C GLN A 66 4.33 8.21 -13.25
N GLU A 67 5.47 8.27 -13.93
CA GLU A 67 5.79 7.36 -15.04
C GLU A 67 5.96 5.93 -14.55
N LEU A 68 6.59 5.73 -13.40
CA LEU A 68 6.69 4.43 -12.74
C LEU A 68 5.30 3.88 -12.38
N ALA A 69 4.44 4.73 -11.81
CA ALA A 69 3.07 4.34 -11.46
C ALA A 69 2.25 3.95 -12.70
N LEU A 70 2.34 4.70 -13.79
CA LEU A 70 1.59 4.45 -15.02
C LEU A 70 2.11 3.26 -15.82
N ASN A 71 3.42 3.11 -15.93
CA ASN A 71 4.03 2.15 -16.85
C ASN A 71 4.38 0.81 -16.20
N PHE A 72 4.42 0.73 -14.87
CA PHE A 72 4.78 -0.49 -14.17
C PHE A 72 3.79 -0.84 -13.05
N ILE A 73 3.61 0.02 -12.03
CA ILE A 73 2.82 -0.32 -10.84
C ILE A 73 1.35 -0.55 -11.20
N GLY A 74 0.72 0.36 -11.92
CA GLY A 74 -0.68 0.25 -12.34
C GLY A 74 -0.95 -1.00 -13.19
N PRO A 75 -0.18 -1.26 -14.26
CA PRO A 75 -0.29 -2.48 -15.03
C PRO A 75 -0.12 -3.76 -14.20
N ILE A 76 0.87 -3.83 -13.31
CA ILE A 76 1.04 -5.00 -12.42
C ILE A 76 -0.17 -5.17 -11.49
N LEU A 77 -0.65 -4.08 -10.87
CA LEU A 77 -1.85 -4.13 -10.04
C LEU A 77 -3.10 -4.55 -10.83
N SER A 78 -3.19 -4.20 -12.11
CA SER A 78 -4.31 -4.59 -12.96
C SER A 78 -4.34 -6.09 -13.30
N LEU A 79 -3.20 -6.79 -13.23
CA LEU A 79 -3.15 -8.25 -13.37
C LEU A 79 -3.80 -8.95 -12.18
N VAL A 80 -3.81 -8.30 -11.02
CA VAL A 80 -4.52 -8.81 -9.85
C VAL A 80 -5.96 -8.33 -9.92
N LEU A 81 -6.91 -9.25 -9.96
CA LEU A 81 -8.34 -8.93 -10.06
C LEU A 81 -8.87 -8.39 -8.71
N PHE A 82 -8.42 -7.18 -8.33
CA PHE A 82 -8.93 -6.50 -7.13
C PHE A 82 -10.37 -6.04 -7.28
N SER A 83 -10.79 -5.66 -8.50
CA SER A 83 -12.15 -5.18 -8.74
C SER A 83 -13.12 -6.33 -8.84
N THR A 84 -14.04 -6.39 -7.90
CA THR A 84 -15.13 -7.35 -7.79
C THR A 84 -16.43 -6.59 -7.56
N LYS A 85 -17.55 -7.31 -7.40
CA LYS A 85 -18.82 -6.67 -6.98
C LYS A 85 -18.74 -6.02 -5.58
N LYS A 86 -17.79 -6.46 -4.74
CA LYS A 86 -17.67 -6.02 -3.35
C LYS A 86 -16.48 -5.07 -3.15
N TYR A 87 -15.38 -5.31 -3.82
CA TYR A 87 -14.13 -4.57 -3.65
C TYR A 87 -13.71 -3.89 -4.95
N ASN A 88 -13.10 -2.72 -4.83
CA ASN A 88 -12.52 -1.96 -5.93
C ASN A 88 -11.15 -1.41 -5.55
N LEU A 89 -10.32 -1.19 -6.56
CA LEU A 89 -9.06 -0.47 -6.43
C LEU A 89 -9.34 1.03 -6.61
N PHE A 90 -8.96 1.81 -5.63
CA PHE A 90 -9.04 3.28 -5.66
C PHE A 90 -7.65 3.88 -5.61
N ALA A 91 -7.44 5.02 -6.26
CA ALA A 91 -6.21 5.79 -6.19
C ALA A 91 -6.46 7.13 -5.48
N GLU A 92 -5.52 7.51 -4.60
CA GLU A 92 -5.49 8.81 -3.89
C GLU A 92 -6.82 9.22 -3.24
N ARG A 93 -7.58 8.25 -2.73
CA ARG A 93 -8.83 8.53 -2.03
C ARG A 93 -8.57 8.85 -0.56
N PRO A 94 -9.24 9.87 -0.03
CA PRO A 94 -9.13 10.18 1.39
C PRO A 94 -9.62 8.99 2.23
N LEU A 95 -8.86 8.68 3.26
CA LEU A 95 -9.19 7.69 4.27
C LEU A 95 -9.04 8.34 5.63
N GLU A 96 -10.00 8.09 6.51
CA GLU A 96 -10.00 8.56 7.89
C GLU A 96 -10.47 7.43 8.80
N ALA A 97 -9.83 7.29 9.94
CA ALA A 97 -10.23 6.36 10.99
C ALA A 97 -10.01 6.98 12.36
N THR A 98 -10.94 6.74 13.27
CA THR A 98 -10.75 7.05 14.68
C THR A 98 -10.33 5.78 15.41
N LEU A 99 -9.18 5.83 16.06
CA LEU A 99 -8.58 4.73 16.80
C LEU A 99 -8.41 5.12 18.26
N LYS A 100 -8.33 4.15 19.15
CA LYS A 100 -7.95 4.37 20.54
C LYS A 100 -6.43 4.37 20.68
N ASP A 101 -5.88 5.36 21.39
CA ASP A 101 -4.48 5.34 21.79
C ASP A 101 -4.26 4.39 22.99
N ILE A 102 -3.00 4.28 23.44
CA ILE A 102 -2.63 3.45 24.58
C ILE A 102 -3.31 3.86 25.90
N ASN A 103 -3.83 5.08 25.99
CA ASN A 103 -4.56 5.60 27.15
C ASN A 103 -6.09 5.46 26.99
N GLY A 104 -6.57 4.92 25.87
CA GLY A 104 -7.98 4.80 25.54
C GLY A 104 -8.63 6.08 25.00
N GLU A 105 -7.85 7.12 24.68
CA GLU A 105 -8.32 8.36 24.09
C GLU A 105 -8.52 8.21 22.58
N ASP A 106 -9.49 8.96 22.03
CA ASP A 106 -9.75 8.98 20.60
C ASP A 106 -8.69 9.79 19.85
N VAL A 107 -8.11 9.16 18.85
CA VAL A 107 -7.13 9.74 17.94
C VAL A 107 -7.60 9.52 16.50
N VAL A 108 -7.66 10.59 15.72
CA VAL A 108 -8.00 10.53 14.30
C VAL A 108 -6.74 10.37 13.46
N LEU A 109 -6.72 9.34 12.63
CA LEU A 109 -5.74 9.19 11.56
C LEU A 109 -6.42 9.48 10.22
N ALA A 110 -5.86 10.41 9.46
CA ALA A 110 -6.39 10.77 8.16
C ALA A 110 -5.28 10.90 7.11
N GLY A 111 -5.58 10.60 5.85
CA GLY A 111 -4.62 10.74 4.77
C GLY A 111 -5.14 10.22 3.44
N LYS A 112 -4.26 10.23 2.45
CA LYS A 112 -4.54 9.69 1.12
C LYS A 112 -3.44 8.69 0.77
N PRO A 113 -3.70 7.37 0.87
CA PRO A 113 -2.79 6.38 0.34
C PRO A 113 -2.77 6.44 -1.19
N ASP A 114 -1.64 6.10 -1.81
CA ASP A 114 -1.51 6.12 -3.27
C ASP A 114 -2.50 5.16 -3.92
N SER A 115 -2.68 4.00 -3.33
CA SER A 115 -3.67 3.01 -3.79
C SER A 115 -4.28 2.29 -2.59
N ILE A 116 -5.57 1.98 -2.69
CA ILE A 116 -6.32 1.26 -1.67
C ILE A 116 -7.32 0.30 -2.31
N VAL A 117 -7.35 -0.94 -1.85
CA VAL A 117 -8.45 -1.86 -2.14
C VAL A 117 -9.43 -1.80 -1.00
N ALA A 118 -10.65 -1.40 -1.30
CA ALA A 118 -11.70 -1.22 -0.29
C ALA A 118 -13.05 -1.67 -0.85
N SER A 119 -14.00 -1.93 0.04
CA SER A 119 -15.40 -2.05 -0.35
C SER A 119 -15.95 -0.70 -0.80
N GLY A 120 -17.05 -0.73 -1.56
CA GLY A 120 -17.67 0.46 -2.14
C GLY A 120 -17.43 0.58 -3.63
N PHE A 121 -18.23 1.42 -4.29
CA PHE A 121 -18.15 1.60 -5.75
C PHE A 121 -17.52 2.93 -6.14
N ARG A 122 -17.96 4.04 -5.55
CA ARG A 122 -17.43 5.39 -5.84
C ARG A 122 -16.54 5.92 -4.72
N THR A 123 -16.81 5.50 -3.50
CA THR A 123 -16.10 5.93 -2.30
C THR A 123 -15.66 4.70 -1.53
N PRO A 124 -14.37 4.62 -1.12
CA PRO A 124 -13.91 3.52 -0.28
C PRO A 124 -14.64 3.56 1.06
N GLN A 125 -15.11 2.40 1.53
CA GLN A 125 -15.81 2.27 2.80
C GLN A 125 -14.96 1.50 3.82
N VAL A 126 -14.72 0.21 3.57
CA VAL A 126 -13.91 -0.62 4.44
C VAL A 126 -12.64 -1.00 3.70
N PRO A 127 -11.47 -0.51 4.14
CA PRO A 127 -10.20 -0.85 3.52
C PRO A 127 -9.87 -2.31 3.76
N PHE A 128 -9.34 -2.97 2.75
CA PHE A 128 -8.80 -4.31 2.82
C PHE A 128 -7.28 -4.32 2.68
N PHE A 129 -6.76 -3.45 1.82
CA PHE A 129 -5.33 -3.35 1.52
C PHE A 129 -5.02 -1.93 1.07
N SER A 130 -3.90 -1.38 1.51
CA SER A 130 -3.41 -0.10 1.02
C SER A 130 -1.95 -0.19 0.61
N LEU A 131 -1.58 0.57 -0.41
CA LEU A 131 -0.22 0.73 -0.88
C LEU A 131 0.11 2.23 -0.87
N SER A 132 1.20 2.60 -0.22
CA SER A 132 1.72 3.95 -0.22
C SER A 132 3.19 3.93 -0.57
N SER A 133 3.63 4.86 -1.41
CA SER A 133 5.06 5.06 -1.66
C SER A 133 5.70 5.70 -0.43
N LEU A 134 6.83 5.16 -0.03
CA LEU A 134 7.69 5.81 0.95
C LEU A 134 8.45 6.93 0.24
N HIS A 135 8.00 8.15 0.37
CA HIS A 135 8.82 9.30 -0.01
C HIS A 135 10.07 9.31 0.88
N ARG A 136 11.19 8.86 0.35
CA ARG A 136 12.48 9.24 0.93
C ARG A 136 12.54 10.76 0.85
N ARG A 137 12.43 11.45 1.98
CA ARG A 137 12.88 12.85 2.07
C ARG A 137 14.32 12.83 1.58
N SER A 138 14.59 13.49 0.46
CA SER A 138 15.96 13.76 0.05
C SER A 138 16.65 14.38 1.26
N ALA A 139 17.71 13.72 1.76
CA ALA A 139 18.58 14.31 2.74
C ALA A 139 19.02 15.65 2.14
N ALA A 140 18.69 16.73 2.83
CA ALA A 140 19.20 18.03 2.47
C ALA A 140 20.72 17.90 2.47
N THR A 141 21.31 18.11 1.31
CA THR A 141 22.76 18.23 1.17
C THR A 141 23.17 19.45 2.00
N ILE A 142 23.99 19.21 3.02
CA ILE A 142 24.69 20.24 3.79
C ILE A 142 25.80 20.80 2.89
#